data_217398fae73e117f89e4115aeccf147d
#
_entry.id   217398fae73e117f89e4115aeccf147d
#
_cell.length_a   1.000
_cell.length_b   1.000
_cell.length_c   1.000
_cell.angle_alpha   90.00
_cell.angle_beta   90.00
_cell.angle_gamma   90.00
#
_symmetry.space_group_name_H-M   'P 1'
#
loop_
_entity.id
_entity.type
_entity.pdbx_description
1 polymer ?
#
loop_
_entity_poly.entity_id
_entity_poly.type
_entity_poly.pdbx_seq_one_letter_code
_entity_poly.pdbx_strand_id
1 'polypeptide(L)'
;MITKHNISNLFEFVKKQKKSNILRIDLINKSFVLSQHTKTNHIFIDKNGVNFNCKIEKQINEIAQILLPIVMMKKKFYIGQIGQSLDGKIALLNGNSHYINDKNSISYLHSLRSICDAVVVGVNTIKKDNPLLTTRAIKGSNPQRIIIDPSLKLTNKYQIFKDGLSNIIFTHSNIKKNLNNTKILKLPERNFTNLVYQHIN
;
A
#
# COMPACT_ATOMS: atom_id res chain seq x y z
N MET A 1 -22.11 9.73 4.35
CA MET A 1 -21.01 10.35 3.59
C MET A 1 -19.76 9.50 3.72
N ILE A 2 -19.04 9.25 2.62
CA ILE A 2 -17.77 8.54 2.60
C ILE A 2 -16.64 9.56 2.70
N THR A 3 -15.74 9.35 3.66
CA THR A 3 -14.64 10.25 4.01
C THR A 3 -13.33 9.46 4.11
N LYS A 4 -12.20 10.14 4.28
CA LYS A 4 -10.90 9.49 4.53
C LYS A 4 -10.87 8.59 5.77
N HIS A 5 -11.81 8.76 6.71
CA HIS A 5 -11.86 7.95 7.93
C HIS A 5 -12.53 6.59 7.73
N ASN A 6 -13.34 6.42 6.69
CA ASN A 6 -14.07 5.17 6.45
C ASN A 6 -13.81 4.53 5.07
N ILE A 7 -13.04 5.17 4.21
CA ILE A 7 -12.71 4.62 2.88
C ILE A 7 -11.96 3.29 2.96
N SER A 8 -11.06 3.13 3.92
CA SER A 8 -10.33 1.88 4.14
C SER A 8 -11.26 0.73 4.52
N ASN A 9 -12.31 1.01 5.30
CA ASN A 9 -13.33 0.00 5.64
C ASN A 9 -14.06 -0.47 4.36
N LEU A 10 -14.31 0.45 3.41
CA LEU A 10 -14.86 0.09 2.10
C LEU A 10 -13.89 -0.81 1.32
N PHE A 11 -12.59 -0.47 1.29
CA PHE A 11 -11.59 -1.31 0.63
C PHE A 11 -11.51 -2.70 1.24
N GLU A 12 -11.46 -2.82 2.57
CA GLU A 12 -11.48 -4.11 3.26
C GLU A 12 -12.76 -4.90 3.01
N PHE A 13 -13.91 -4.21 3.00
CA PHE A 13 -15.19 -4.83 2.68
C PHE A 13 -15.19 -5.41 1.27
N VAL A 14 -14.79 -4.62 0.26
CA VAL A 14 -14.72 -5.06 -1.15
C VAL A 14 -13.69 -6.20 -1.31
N LYS A 15 -12.54 -6.12 -0.65
CA LYS A 15 -11.50 -7.17 -0.67
C LYS A 15 -12.03 -8.53 -0.20
N LYS A 16 -12.95 -8.54 0.77
CA LYS A 16 -13.61 -9.77 1.26
C LYS A 16 -14.60 -10.34 0.24
N GLN A 17 -15.14 -9.54 -0.68
CA GLN A 17 -16.15 -9.94 -1.67
C GLN A 17 -15.56 -10.49 -2.98
N LYS A 18 -14.37 -11.08 -2.96
CA LYS A 18 -13.59 -11.54 -4.14
C LYS A 18 -14.32 -12.50 -5.09
N LYS A 19 -15.48 -13.05 -4.69
CA LYS A 19 -16.26 -14.00 -5.53
C LYS A 19 -17.15 -13.34 -6.59
N SER A 20 -17.44 -12.05 -6.47
CA SER A 20 -18.35 -11.32 -7.39
C SER A 20 -17.58 -10.40 -8.33
N ASN A 21 -18.05 -10.31 -9.58
CA ASN A 21 -17.56 -9.32 -10.56
C ASN A 21 -18.34 -8.02 -10.52
N ILE A 22 -19.47 -8.02 -9.82
CA ILE A 22 -20.38 -6.88 -9.66
C ILE A 22 -20.73 -6.81 -8.18
N LEU A 23 -20.52 -5.64 -7.58
CA LEU A 23 -20.90 -5.37 -6.20
C LEU A 23 -21.87 -4.21 -6.14
N ARG A 24 -22.94 -4.44 -5.40
CA ARG A 24 -23.84 -3.39 -4.93
C ARG A 24 -23.70 -3.30 -3.43
N ILE A 25 -23.35 -2.13 -2.94
CA ILE A 25 -23.00 -1.92 -1.54
C ILE A 25 -23.80 -0.76 -1.00
N ASP A 26 -24.55 -0.99 0.07
CA ASP A 26 -25.27 0.06 0.79
C ASP A 26 -24.43 0.53 1.99
N LEU A 27 -24.48 1.83 2.26
CA LEU A 27 -23.93 2.43 3.47
C LEU A 27 -25.06 2.60 4.49
N ILE A 28 -25.14 1.70 5.46
CA ILE A 28 -26.16 1.68 6.52
C ILE A 28 -25.47 1.87 7.86
N ASN A 29 -25.85 2.90 8.65
CA ASN A 29 -25.30 3.17 9.98
C ASN A 29 -23.76 3.17 10.03
N LYS A 30 -23.10 3.77 9.03
CA LYS A 30 -21.64 3.82 8.85
C LYS A 30 -20.97 2.46 8.52
N SER A 31 -21.76 1.42 8.26
CA SER A 31 -21.28 0.09 7.85
C SER A 31 -21.62 -0.18 6.39
N PHE A 32 -20.76 -0.97 5.74
CA PHE A 32 -20.96 -1.41 4.35
C PHE A 32 -21.58 -2.80 4.36
N VAL A 33 -22.67 -2.96 3.58
CA VAL A 33 -23.37 -4.23 3.42
C VAL A 33 -23.66 -4.49 1.94
N LEU A 34 -23.70 -5.77 1.54
CA LEU A 34 -24.16 -6.10 0.19
C LEU A 34 -25.64 -5.79 0.04
N SER A 35 -26.00 -5.10 -1.04
CA SER A 35 -27.38 -4.75 -1.36
C SER A 35 -27.95 -5.72 -2.38
N GLN A 36 -29.19 -6.16 -2.13
CA GLN A 36 -30.00 -6.91 -3.11
C GLN A 36 -30.91 -6.01 -3.92
N HIS A 37 -31.18 -4.80 -3.43
CA HIS A 37 -32.07 -3.82 -4.05
C HIS A 37 -31.41 -2.44 -4.12
N THR A 38 -31.74 -1.67 -5.15
CA THR A 38 -31.29 -0.28 -5.31
C THR A 38 -31.98 0.63 -4.30
N LYS A 39 -31.27 0.96 -3.21
CA LYS A 39 -31.67 2.01 -2.26
C LYS A 39 -30.92 3.31 -2.55
N THR A 40 -31.42 4.40 -1.96
CA THR A 40 -30.76 5.72 -2.00
C THR A 40 -29.46 5.69 -1.24
N ASN A 41 -28.34 5.75 -1.51
CA ASN A 41 -27.02 5.70 -0.86
C ASN A 41 -26.29 4.38 -1.11
N HIS A 42 -26.21 3.98 -2.37
CA HIS A 42 -25.48 2.79 -2.76
C HIS A 42 -24.20 3.13 -3.53
N ILE A 43 -23.28 2.17 -3.54
CA ILE A 43 -22.09 2.14 -4.37
C ILE A 43 -22.26 0.96 -5.33
N PHE A 44 -22.05 1.20 -6.59
CA PHE A 44 -22.06 0.16 -7.61
C PHE A 44 -20.66 0.02 -8.21
N ILE A 45 -20.11 -1.18 -8.23
CA ILE A 45 -18.78 -1.48 -8.75
C ILE A 45 -18.92 -2.62 -9.75
N ASP A 46 -18.43 -2.41 -10.97
CA ASP A 46 -18.36 -3.42 -12.01
C ASP A 46 -17.09 -3.28 -12.86
N LYS A 47 -17.00 -4.00 -13.96
CA LYS A 47 -15.87 -3.94 -14.92
C LYS A 47 -15.70 -2.57 -15.58
N ASN A 48 -16.72 -1.72 -15.59
CA ASN A 48 -16.72 -0.39 -16.21
C ASN A 48 -16.30 0.70 -15.21
N GLY A 49 -16.21 0.38 -13.90
CA GLY A 49 -15.76 1.30 -12.88
C GLY A 49 -16.63 1.32 -11.62
N VAL A 50 -16.60 2.46 -10.96
CA VAL A 50 -17.28 2.67 -9.68
C VAL A 50 -18.28 3.82 -9.80
N ASN A 51 -19.50 3.59 -9.42
CA ASN A 51 -20.54 4.61 -9.37
C ASN A 51 -21.02 4.80 -7.92
N PHE A 52 -20.95 6.04 -7.44
CA PHE A 52 -21.37 6.43 -6.09
C PHE A 52 -22.72 7.16 -6.17
N ASN A 53 -23.79 6.52 -5.74
CA ASN A 53 -25.07 7.18 -5.47
C ASN A 53 -25.18 7.49 -3.97
N CYS A 54 -24.15 8.14 -3.42
CA CYS A 54 -24.08 8.58 -2.04
C CYS A 54 -23.14 9.79 -1.91
N LYS A 55 -23.25 10.54 -0.80
CA LYS A 55 -22.32 11.65 -0.54
C LYS A 55 -20.90 11.11 -0.27
N ILE A 56 -19.93 11.57 -1.04
CA ILE A 56 -18.51 11.25 -0.91
C ILE A 56 -17.68 12.53 -1.03
N GLU A 57 -16.62 12.65 -0.25
CA GLU A 57 -15.63 13.73 -0.40
C GLU A 57 -14.93 13.64 -1.76
N LYS A 58 -14.75 14.77 -2.46
CA LYS A 58 -14.20 14.82 -3.83
C LYS A 58 -12.87 14.06 -3.95
N GLN A 59 -11.91 14.37 -3.10
CA GLN A 59 -10.61 13.70 -3.09
C GLN A 59 -10.71 12.19 -2.86
N ILE A 60 -11.62 11.77 -1.99
CA ILE A 60 -11.87 10.36 -1.69
C ILE A 60 -12.53 9.66 -2.86
N ASN A 61 -13.41 10.34 -3.59
CA ASN A 61 -14.00 9.81 -4.83
C ASN A 61 -12.92 9.50 -5.87
N GLU A 62 -12.00 10.45 -6.10
CA GLU A 62 -10.88 10.25 -7.04
C GLU A 62 -10.02 9.03 -6.67
N ILE A 63 -9.67 8.90 -5.40
CA ILE A 63 -8.92 7.75 -4.88
C ILE A 63 -9.72 6.45 -5.06
N ALA A 64 -11.00 6.46 -4.73
CA ALA A 64 -11.87 5.28 -4.80
C ALA A 64 -12.08 4.81 -6.25
N GLN A 65 -12.23 5.73 -7.22
CA GLN A 65 -12.35 5.40 -8.64
C GLN A 65 -11.12 4.62 -9.16
N ILE A 66 -9.94 4.94 -8.65
CA ILE A 66 -8.70 4.27 -9.04
C ILE A 66 -8.52 2.94 -8.28
N LEU A 67 -8.72 2.95 -6.96
CA LEU A 67 -8.31 1.83 -6.13
C LEU A 67 -9.35 0.72 -6.01
N LEU A 68 -10.67 1.00 -6.06
CA LEU A 68 -11.69 -0.04 -5.94
C LEU A 68 -11.63 -1.08 -7.07
N PRO A 69 -11.44 -0.71 -8.34
CA PRO A 69 -11.23 -1.70 -9.40
C PRO A 69 -10.02 -2.61 -9.13
N ILE A 70 -8.93 -2.05 -8.58
CA ILE A 70 -7.73 -2.82 -8.21
C ILE A 70 -8.03 -3.81 -7.09
N VAL A 71 -8.75 -3.36 -6.05
CA VAL A 71 -9.16 -4.23 -4.93
C VAL A 71 -10.04 -5.40 -5.40
N MET A 72 -10.83 -5.21 -6.45
CA MET A 72 -11.66 -6.26 -7.04
C MET A 72 -10.88 -7.28 -7.89
N MET A 73 -9.64 -7.01 -8.24
CA MET A 73 -8.82 -7.96 -9.01
C MET A 73 -8.66 -9.27 -8.25
N LYS A 74 -8.97 -10.38 -8.95
CA LYS A 74 -8.87 -11.74 -8.38
C LYS A 74 -7.47 -12.34 -8.49
N LYS A 75 -6.63 -11.77 -9.35
CA LYS A 75 -5.26 -12.24 -9.60
C LYS A 75 -4.27 -11.47 -8.72
N LYS A 76 -3.15 -12.09 -8.40
CA LYS A 76 -2.00 -11.39 -7.81
C LYS A 76 -1.50 -10.33 -8.79
N PHE A 77 -1.16 -9.17 -8.28
CA PHE A 77 -0.64 -8.05 -9.08
C PHE A 77 0.42 -7.28 -8.29
N TYR A 78 1.22 -6.53 -9.02
CA TYR A 78 2.23 -5.64 -8.47
C TYR A 78 1.95 -4.23 -8.92
N ILE A 79 2.11 -3.27 -8.00
CA ILE A 79 1.97 -1.84 -8.29
C ILE A 79 3.31 -1.18 -8.08
N GLY A 80 3.84 -0.56 -9.12
CA GLY A 80 4.98 0.35 -9.03
C GLY A 80 4.47 1.77 -8.77
N GLN A 81 4.97 2.40 -7.70
CA GLN A 81 4.70 3.80 -7.39
C GLN A 81 6.00 4.57 -7.37
N ILE A 82 6.07 5.62 -8.19
CA ILE A 82 7.21 6.53 -8.26
C ILE A 82 6.73 7.98 -8.25
N GLY A 83 7.42 8.85 -7.52
CA GLY A 83 7.26 10.29 -7.62
C GLY A 83 8.42 10.86 -8.42
N GLN A 84 8.14 11.65 -9.45
CA GLN A 84 9.16 12.26 -10.29
C GLN A 84 8.75 13.68 -10.70
N SER A 85 9.75 14.51 -11.03
CA SER A 85 9.56 15.81 -11.67
C SER A 85 9.16 15.65 -13.15
N LEU A 86 8.79 16.74 -13.81
CA LEU A 86 8.41 16.73 -15.23
C LEU A 86 9.54 16.24 -16.14
N ASP A 87 10.80 16.47 -15.75
CA ASP A 87 11.99 15.99 -16.45
C ASP A 87 12.45 14.60 -16.02
N GLY A 88 11.60 13.86 -15.28
CA GLY A 88 11.85 12.47 -14.91
C GLY A 88 12.82 12.26 -13.76
N LYS A 89 13.16 13.31 -12.98
CA LYS A 89 14.05 13.18 -11.82
C LYS A 89 13.29 12.73 -10.59
N ILE A 90 13.85 11.78 -9.84
CA ILE A 90 13.29 11.25 -8.57
C ILE A 90 13.92 11.91 -7.34
N ALA A 91 15.00 12.66 -7.53
CA ALA A 91 15.69 13.41 -6.49
C ALA A 91 16.55 14.51 -7.12
N LEU A 92 16.93 15.51 -6.33
CA LEU A 92 17.96 16.49 -6.68
C LEU A 92 19.35 15.83 -6.76
N LEU A 93 20.35 16.51 -7.31
CA LEU A 93 21.74 16.02 -7.42
C LEU A 93 22.35 15.69 -6.04
N ASN A 94 21.96 16.40 -4.99
CA ASN A 94 22.36 16.11 -3.60
C ASN A 94 21.61 14.92 -2.99
N GLY A 95 20.70 14.26 -3.76
CA GLY A 95 19.90 13.11 -3.32
C GLY A 95 18.65 13.48 -2.50
N ASN A 96 18.34 14.77 -2.34
CA ASN A 96 17.12 15.19 -1.64
C ASN A 96 15.89 14.98 -2.53
N SER A 97 14.89 14.26 -2.04
CA SER A 97 13.63 13.95 -2.74
C SER A 97 12.39 14.58 -2.06
N HIS A 98 12.59 15.36 -1.00
CA HIS A 98 11.48 16.04 -0.30
C HIS A 98 10.77 17.03 -1.24
N TYR A 99 9.42 17.08 -1.14
CA TYR A 99 8.54 17.99 -1.87
C TYR A 99 8.33 17.70 -3.37
N ILE A 100 8.80 16.58 -3.91
CA ILE A 100 8.41 16.15 -5.27
C ILE A 100 6.92 15.76 -5.28
N ASN A 101 6.41 15.17 -4.19
CA ASN A 101 5.01 14.79 -4.05
C ASN A 101 4.25 15.82 -3.21
N ASP A 102 3.07 16.22 -3.67
CA ASP A 102 2.14 17.07 -2.94
C ASP A 102 1.37 16.27 -1.84
N LYS A 103 0.56 16.98 -1.03
CA LYS A 103 -0.25 16.38 0.04
C LYS A 103 -1.26 15.37 -0.51
N ASN A 104 -1.79 15.55 -1.71
CA ASN A 104 -2.77 14.67 -2.34
C ASN A 104 -2.09 13.35 -2.73
N SER A 105 -0.91 13.41 -3.33
CA SER A 105 -0.08 12.26 -3.67
C SER A 105 0.29 11.44 -2.42
N ILE A 106 0.59 12.10 -1.29
CA ILE A 106 0.85 11.44 -0.01
C ILE A 106 -0.40 10.70 0.49
N SER A 107 -1.58 11.35 0.42
CA SER A 107 -2.85 10.73 0.82
C SER A 107 -3.19 9.51 -0.04
N TYR A 108 -2.98 9.62 -1.36
CA TYR A 108 -3.13 8.52 -2.31
C TYR A 108 -2.18 7.35 -1.96
N LEU A 109 -0.90 7.65 -1.67
CA LEU A 109 0.09 6.63 -1.31
C LEU A 109 -0.30 5.86 -0.04
N HIS A 110 -0.87 6.54 0.96
CA HIS A 110 -1.38 5.86 2.15
C HIS A 110 -2.60 4.99 1.86
N SER A 111 -3.50 5.45 0.98
CA SER A 111 -4.65 4.68 0.52
C SER A 111 -4.20 3.44 -0.27
N LEU A 112 -3.21 3.59 -1.15
CA LEU A 112 -2.61 2.49 -1.89
C LEU A 112 -2.01 1.43 -0.95
N ARG A 113 -1.27 1.85 0.08
CA ARG A 113 -0.72 0.92 1.09
C ARG A 113 -1.80 0.13 1.82
N SER A 114 -2.97 0.73 2.08
CA SER A 114 -4.06 0.05 2.81
C SER A 114 -4.71 -1.09 2.03
N ILE A 115 -4.59 -1.09 0.71
CA ILE A 115 -5.12 -2.17 -0.14
C ILE A 115 -4.09 -3.26 -0.46
N CYS A 116 -2.80 -2.98 -0.25
CA CYS A 116 -1.71 -3.92 -0.52
C CYS A 116 -1.49 -4.87 0.66
N ASP A 117 -1.12 -6.12 0.36
CA ASP A 117 -0.73 -7.12 1.37
C ASP A 117 0.70 -6.86 1.85
N ALA A 118 1.55 -6.33 0.97
CA ALA A 118 2.94 -5.99 1.28
C ALA A 118 3.40 -4.70 0.59
N VAL A 119 4.37 -4.02 1.20
CA VAL A 119 5.13 -2.92 0.61
C VAL A 119 6.60 -3.30 0.53
N VAL A 120 7.20 -3.16 -0.65
CA VAL A 120 8.60 -3.54 -0.92
C VAL A 120 9.41 -2.28 -1.20
N VAL A 121 10.54 -2.13 -0.51
CA VAL A 121 11.47 -1.01 -0.73
C VAL A 121 12.93 -1.48 -0.69
N GLY A 122 13.80 -0.75 -1.38
CA GLY A 122 15.24 -0.95 -1.29
C GLY A 122 15.85 -0.31 -0.03
N VAL A 123 17.03 -0.78 0.35
CA VAL A 123 17.81 -0.27 1.49
C VAL A 123 18.07 1.25 1.41
N ASN A 124 18.24 1.79 0.21
CA ASN A 124 18.51 3.22 0.04
C ASN A 124 17.30 4.09 0.41
N THR A 125 16.07 3.63 0.17
CA THR A 125 14.86 4.30 0.63
C THR A 125 14.82 4.40 2.15
N ILE A 126 15.16 3.31 2.86
CA ILE A 126 15.23 3.33 4.33
C ILE A 126 16.33 4.28 4.82
N LYS A 127 17.49 4.29 4.16
CA LYS A 127 18.62 5.13 4.56
C LYS A 127 18.37 6.63 4.34
N LYS A 128 17.75 6.99 3.24
CA LYS A 128 17.52 8.39 2.85
C LYS A 128 16.29 8.99 3.52
N ASP A 129 15.16 8.28 3.45
CA ASP A 129 13.86 8.84 3.81
C ASP A 129 13.42 8.43 5.21
N ASN A 130 14.08 7.42 5.82
CA ASN A 130 13.74 6.86 7.14
C ASN A 130 12.24 6.65 7.34
N PRO A 131 11.52 6.00 6.38
CA PRO A 131 10.07 5.93 6.36
C PRO A 131 9.54 4.86 7.32
N LEU A 132 8.32 5.08 7.84
CA LEU A 132 7.59 4.06 8.60
C LEU A 132 6.87 3.03 7.71
N LEU A 133 6.57 3.38 6.45
CA LEU A 133 5.83 2.56 5.48
C LEU A 133 4.42 2.12 5.98
N THR A 134 3.80 2.92 6.83
CA THR A 134 2.49 2.68 7.42
C THR A 134 1.36 3.43 6.69
N THR A 135 0.11 3.14 7.07
CA THR A 135 -1.11 3.77 6.54
C THR A 135 -1.60 4.94 7.42
N ARG A 136 -0.70 5.62 8.14
CA ARG A 136 -1.03 6.62 9.18
C ARG A 136 -1.93 7.80 8.74
N ALA A 137 -1.98 8.13 7.45
CA ALA A 137 -2.84 9.22 6.95
C ALA A 137 -4.30 8.79 6.73
N ILE A 138 -4.57 7.49 6.73
CA ILE A 138 -5.91 6.90 6.68
C ILE A 138 -6.02 5.79 7.71
N LYS A 139 -7.22 5.51 8.17
CA LYS A 139 -7.47 4.41 9.10
C LYS A 139 -7.56 3.10 8.30
N GLY A 140 -6.54 2.24 8.37
CA GLY A 140 -6.48 0.97 7.64
C GLY A 140 -5.39 0.06 8.18
N SER A 141 -5.38 -1.20 7.72
CA SER A 141 -4.33 -2.17 8.06
C SER A 141 -3.00 -1.78 7.42
N ASN A 142 -1.91 -1.99 8.16
CA ASN A 142 -0.58 -1.80 7.60
C ASN A 142 -0.18 -3.01 6.74
N PRO A 143 0.41 -2.81 5.56
CA PRO A 143 0.98 -3.89 4.78
C PRO A 143 2.20 -4.51 5.48
N GLN A 144 2.50 -5.78 5.15
CA GLN A 144 3.79 -6.37 5.53
C GLN A 144 4.93 -5.56 4.91
N ARG A 145 5.89 -5.15 5.73
CA ARG A 145 7.04 -4.37 5.25
C ARG A 145 8.15 -5.30 4.82
N ILE A 146 8.60 -5.17 3.57
CA ILE A 146 9.64 -5.98 2.94
C ILE A 146 10.76 -5.06 2.49
N ILE A 147 11.97 -5.35 2.90
CA ILE A 147 13.15 -4.54 2.61
C ILE A 147 14.16 -5.39 1.85
N ILE A 148 14.63 -4.88 0.72
CA ILE A 148 15.71 -5.47 -0.03
C ILE A 148 17.02 -4.80 0.41
N ASP A 149 17.81 -5.51 1.23
CA ASP A 149 19.13 -5.06 1.73
C ASP A 149 20.20 -6.14 1.46
N PRO A 150 20.68 -6.22 0.22
CA PRO A 150 21.58 -7.28 -0.21
C PRO A 150 22.80 -7.47 0.69
N SER A 151 23.39 -6.38 1.18
CA SER A 151 24.60 -6.39 2.01
C SER A 151 24.33 -6.25 3.52
N LEU A 152 23.05 -6.29 3.95
CA LEU A 152 22.60 -6.16 5.33
C LEU A 152 23.18 -4.91 6.05
N LYS A 153 23.07 -3.74 5.41
CA LYS A 153 23.65 -2.47 5.89
C LYS A 153 22.82 -1.75 6.94
N LEU A 154 21.53 -2.11 7.09
CA LEU A 154 20.62 -1.44 8.02
C LEU A 154 20.97 -1.77 9.48
N THR A 155 20.60 -0.86 10.39
CA THR A 155 20.77 -0.98 11.84
C THR A 155 19.48 -0.52 12.55
N ASN A 156 19.35 -0.82 13.84
CA ASN A 156 18.19 -0.44 14.65
C ASN A 156 17.99 1.09 14.84
N LYS A 157 18.85 1.93 14.25
CA LYS A 157 18.69 3.39 14.32
C LYS A 157 17.48 3.92 13.54
N TYR A 158 17.01 3.20 12.50
CA TYR A 158 15.91 3.63 11.64
C TYR A 158 14.55 3.41 12.30
N GLN A 159 13.60 4.33 12.01
CA GLN A 159 12.27 4.33 12.64
C GLN A 159 11.49 3.03 12.41
N ILE A 160 11.67 2.40 11.24
CA ILE A 160 11.00 1.16 10.87
C ILE A 160 11.30 -0.02 11.82
N PHE A 161 12.38 0.05 12.61
CA PHE A 161 12.74 -0.95 13.62
C PHE A 161 12.33 -0.56 15.04
N LYS A 162 11.68 0.60 15.25
CA LYS A 162 11.35 1.15 16.57
C LYS A 162 9.85 1.19 16.86
N ASP A 163 9.01 0.95 15.87
CA ASP A 163 7.56 1.10 15.98
C ASP A 163 6.82 -0.20 16.37
N GLY A 164 7.54 -1.28 16.66
CA GLY A 164 6.98 -2.56 17.09
C GLY A 164 6.38 -3.42 15.96
N LEU A 165 6.27 -2.90 14.73
CA LEU A 165 5.70 -3.64 13.61
C LEU A 165 6.72 -4.58 12.97
N SER A 166 6.25 -5.70 12.40
CA SER A 166 7.11 -6.70 11.79
C SER A 166 7.71 -6.25 10.46
N ASN A 167 8.95 -6.70 10.20
CA ASN A 167 9.67 -6.50 8.95
C ASN A 167 10.18 -7.83 8.41
N ILE A 168 10.37 -7.89 7.09
CA ILE A 168 11.13 -8.94 6.42
C ILE A 168 12.27 -8.28 5.66
N ILE A 169 13.49 -8.77 5.82
CA ILE A 169 14.65 -8.34 5.04
C ILE A 169 15.13 -9.50 4.18
N PHE A 170 15.26 -9.26 2.89
CA PHE A 170 15.98 -10.14 1.98
C PHE A 170 17.42 -9.67 1.82
N THR A 171 18.37 -10.59 2.02
CA THR A 171 19.80 -10.33 1.92
C THR A 171 20.54 -11.52 1.32
N HIS A 172 21.71 -11.31 0.71
CA HIS A 172 22.66 -12.37 0.38
C HIS A 172 23.90 -12.37 1.30
N SER A 173 23.92 -11.42 2.25
CA SER A 173 25.04 -11.29 3.21
C SER A 173 25.12 -12.45 4.19
N ASN A 174 26.34 -12.83 4.54
CA ASN A 174 26.65 -13.80 5.60
C ASN A 174 26.70 -13.17 7.01
N ILE A 175 26.54 -11.86 7.11
CA ILE A 175 26.61 -11.14 8.38
C ILE A 175 25.43 -11.57 9.26
N LYS A 176 25.72 -12.03 10.47
CA LYS A 176 24.71 -12.25 11.50
C LYS A 176 24.37 -10.92 12.15
N LYS A 177 23.13 -10.52 12.13
CA LYS A 177 22.64 -9.28 12.74
C LYS A 177 21.29 -9.49 13.38
N ASN A 178 21.06 -8.84 14.51
CA ASN A 178 19.77 -8.79 15.16
C ASN A 178 19.15 -7.41 14.92
N LEU A 179 18.00 -7.38 14.23
CA LEU A 179 17.21 -6.19 13.99
C LEU A 179 15.83 -6.37 14.62
N ASN A 180 15.36 -5.35 15.33
CA ASN A 180 14.13 -5.41 16.09
C ASN A 180 12.93 -5.76 15.18
N ASN A 181 12.08 -6.69 15.64
CA ASN A 181 10.87 -7.13 14.95
C ASN A 181 11.10 -7.50 13.48
N THR A 182 12.25 -8.12 13.17
CA THR A 182 12.66 -8.35 11.79
C THR A 182 13.05 -9.80 11.55
N LYS A 183 12.41 -10.42 10.57
CA LYS A 183 12.83 -11.70 10.00
C LYS A 183 13.83 -11.44 8.88
N ILE A 184 15.05 -11.95 9.00
CA ILE A 184 16.08 -11.84 7.97
C ILE A 184 16.07 -13.15 7.16
N LEU A 185 15.85 -13.04 5.85
CA LEU A 185 15.85 -14.16 4.92
C LEU A 185 17.07 -14.03 4.00
N LYS A 186 17.98 -15.00 4.13
CA LYS A 186 19.16 -15.08 3.30
C LYS A 186 18.83 -15.84 2.02
N LEU A 187 19.13 -15.21 0.88
CA LEU A 187 19.00 -15.79 -0.45
C LEU A 187 20.36 -15.78 -1.15
N PRO A 188 20.65 -16.74 -2.04
CA PRO A 188 21.86 -16.72 -2.87
C PRO A 188 21.94 -15.42 -3.69
N GLU A 189 23.15 -14.91 -3.91
CA GLU A 189 23.36 -13.72 -4.73
C GLU A 189 22.92 -13.95 -6.17
N ARG A 190 23.24 -15.12 -6.71
CA ARG A 190 22.80 -15.55 -8.03
C ARG A 190 21.27 -15.67 -8.05
N ASN A 191 20.62 -14.99 -9.00
CA ASN A 191 19.17 -14.93 -9.15
C ASN A 191 18.43 -14.32 -7.94
N PHE A 192 19.09 -13.47 -7.14
CA PHE A 192 18.53 -12.86 -5.92
C PHE A 192 17.14 -12.25 -6.17
N THR A 193 16.98 -11.45 -7.22
CA THR A 193 15.71 -10.78 -7.54
C THR A 193 14.58 -11.80 -7.81
N ASN A 194 14.86 -12.86 -8.57
CA ASN A 194 13.88 -13.92 -8.85
C ASN A 194 13.49 -14.68 -7.59
N LEU A 195 14.45 -14.94 -6.71
CA LEU A 195 14.20 -15.61 -5.43
C LEU A 195 13.38 -14.74 -4.48
N VAL A 196 13.65 -13.43 -4.40
CA VAL A 196 12.80 -12.47 -3.66
C VAL A 196 11.37 -12.52 -4.20
N TYR A 197 11.20 -12.47 -5.52
CA TYR A 197 9.90 -12.56 -6.17
C TYR A 197 9.13 -13.85 -5.78
N GLN A 198 9.80 -14.99 -5.78
CA GLN A 198 9.20 -16.28 -5.40
C GLN A 198 8.77 -16.33 -3.92
N HIS A 199 9.47 -15.63 -3.02
CA HIS A 199 9.14 -15.59 -1.60
C HIS A 199 8.00 -14.62 -1.25
N ILE A 200 7.73 -13.65 -2.12
CA ILE A 200 6.64 -12.68 -1.96
C ILE A 200 5.32 -13.24 -2.50
N ASN A 201 5.38 -14.18 -3.44
CA ASN A 201 4.23 -14.87 -4.03
C ASN A 201 3.79 -16.09 -3.22
#